data_94c8fff9321ef982ac85f91388719715
#
_entry.id   94c8fff9321ef982ac85f91388719715
#
_cell.length_a   1.000
_cell.length_b   1.000
_cell.length_c   1.000
_cell.angle_alpha   90.00
_cell.angle_beta   90.00
_cell.angle_gamma   90.00
#
_symmetry.space_group_name_H-M   'P 1'
#
loop_
_entity.id
_entity.type
_entity.pdbx_description
1 polymer ?
#
loop_
_entity_poly.entity_id
_entity_poly.type
_entity_poly.pdbx_seq_one_letter_code
_entity_poly.pdbx_strand_id
1 'polypeptide(L)'
;MEKIALLKCDNYDVDILEKKLREGFDLLGGDQFLRKLIPYNSKVLLKPNMLTIEDAGSPVITHYAVFEAVIRIVKEYSNDISFGDSPGFGESKKAVERSGLLEVADRYGVKFEDFKEVIDFSEVRTYLQNKLDKI
;
A
#
# COMPACT_ATOMS: atom_id res chain seq x y z
N MET A 1 -16.39 -5.76 -17.49
CA MET A 1 -15.78 -6.98 -16.91
C MET A 1 -14.53 -6.55 -16.14
N GLU A 2 -14.43 -6.94 -14.87
CA GLU A 2 -13.26 -6.69 -14.06
C GLU A 2 -12.08 -7.54 -14.56
N LYS A 3 -10.87 -6.95 -14.58
CA LYS A 3 -9.65 -7.64 -15.00
C LYS A 3 -8.79 -7.95 -13.78
N ILE A 4 -8.19 -9.14 -13.78
CA ILE A 4 -7.22 -9.55 -12.75
C ILE A 4 -5.96 -10.00 -13.49
N ALA A 5 -4.80 -9.50 -13.05
CA ALA A 5 -3.50 -9.99 -13.48
C ALA A 5 -2.96 -10.97 -12.44
N LEU A 6 -2.63 -12.19 -12.89
CA LEU A 6 -2.03 -13.21 -12.05
C LEU A 6 -0.67 -13.59 -12.61
N LEU A 7 0.39 -13.40 -11.81
CA LEU A 7 1.76 -13.62 -12.21
C LEU A 7 2.47 -14.51 -11.20
N LYS A 8 3.31 -15.41 -11.69
CA LYS A 8 4.15 -16.23 -10.84
C LYS A 8 5.43 -15.47 -10.49
N CYS A 9 5.79 -15.45 -9.20
CA CYS A 9 7.06 -14.98 -8.68
C CYS A 9 7.55 -15.94 -7.60
N ASP A 10 8.77 -16.48 -7.76
CA ASP A 10 9.28 -17.58 -6.93
C ASP A 10 10.21 -17.10 -5.81
N ASN A 11 10.49 -15.80 -5.71
CA ASN A 11 11.37 -15.22 -4.69
C ASN A 11 11.00 -13.78 -4.34
N TYR A 12 11.67 -13.22 -3.31
CA TYR A 12 11.50 -11.87 -2.82
C TYR A 12 12.66 -10.93 -3.21
N ASP A 13 13.32 -11.20 -4.35
CA ASP A 13 14.24 -10.22 -4.93
C ASP A 13 13.46 -8.99 -5.40
N VAL A 14 13.86 -7.80 -4.95
CA VAL A 14 13.12 -6.56 -5.18
C VAL A 14 13.03 -6.19 -6.65
N ASP A 15 14.12 -6.41 -7.42
CA ASP A 15 14.16 -6.06 -8.84
C ASP A 15 13.29 -7.02 -9.66
N ILE A 16 13.25 -8.30 -9.27
CA ILE A 16 12.34 -9.28 -9.88
C ILE A 16 10.89 -8.97 -9.52
N LEU A 17 10.60 -8.64 -8.27
CA LEU A 17 9.26 -8.26 -7.83
C LEU A 17 8.76 -6.99 -8.56
N GLU A 18 9.61 -5.96 -8.65
CA GLU A 18 9.27 -4.74 -9.37
C GLU A 18 8.94 -5.04 -10.84
N LYS A 19 9.78 -5.83 -11.52
CA LYS A 19 9.52 -6.26 -12.90
C LYS A 19 8.20 -7.00 -13.04
N LYS A 20 7.89 -7.92 -12.12
CA LYS A 20 6.63 -8.67 -12.13
C LYS A 20 5.41 -7.79 -11.87
N LEU A 21 5.51 -6.83 -10.96
CA LEU A 21 4.43 -5.86 -10.74
C LEU A 21 4.19 -5.01 -11.98
N ARG A 22 5.25 -4.56 -12.67
CA ARG A 22 5.12 -3.81 -13.93
C ARG A 22 4.45 -4.65 -15.02
N GLU A 23 4.86 -5.91 -15.21
CA GLU A 23 4.18 -6.84 -16.12
C GLU A 23 2.68 -6.95 -15.80
N GLY A 24 2.32 -7.02 -14.51
CA GLY A 24 0.93 -7.06 -14.06
C GLY A 24 0.16 -5.78 -14.38
N PHE A 25 0.76 -4.64 -14.14
CA PHE A 25 0.15 -3.35 -14.49
C PHE A 25 -0.02 -3.18 -15.99
N ASP A 26 0.94 -3.64 -16.80
CA ASP A 26 0.85 -3.60 -18.27
C ASP A 26 -0.34 -4.41 -18.77
N LEU A 27 -0.59 -5.59 -18.21
CA LEU A 27 -1.78 -6.40 -18.52
C LEU A 27 -3.10 -5.71 -18.15
N LEU A 28 -3.08 -4.80 -17.16
CA LEU A 28 -4.25 -4.04 -16.73
C LEU A 28 -4.46 -2.74 -17.50
N GLY A 29 -3.47 -2.31 -18.30
CA GLY A 29 -3.53 -1.09 -19.11
C GLY A 29 -2.35 -0.15 -18.93
N GLY A 30 -1.29 -0.59 -18.25
CA GLY A 30 -0.01 0.11 -18.14
C GLY A 30 -0.10 1.48 -17.49
N ASP A 31 0.62 2.44 -18.07
CA ASP A 31 0.68 3.82 -17.57
C ASP A 31 -0.71 4.49 -17.46
N GLN A 32 -1.59 4.25 -18.41
CA GLN A 32 -2.95 4.81 -18.35
C GLN A 32 -3.74 4.30 -17.15
N PHE A 33 -3.59 3.00 -16.82
CA PHE A 33 -4.22 2.42 -15.64
C PHE A 33 -3.65 3.01 -14.36
N LEU A 34 -2.31 3.12 -14.26
CA LEU A 34 -1.65 3.70 -13.10
C LEU A 34 -1.97 5.19 -12.93
N ARG A 35 -2.03 5.98 -14.00
CA ARG A 35 -2.44 7.39 -13.96
C ARG A 35 -3.91 7.59 -13.57
N LYS A 36 -4.76 6.62 -13.87
CA LYS A 36 -6.15 6.65 -13.40
C LYS A 36 -6.25 6.36 -11.90
N LEU A 37 -5.41 5.47 -11.38
CA LEU A 37 -5.32 5.18 -9.94
C LEU A 37 -4.63 6.29 -9.17
N ILE A 38 -3.58 6.87 -9.75
CA ILE A 38 -2.73 7.90 -9.14
C ILE A 38 -2.74 9.13 -10.05
N PRO A 39 -3.79 9.96 -10.01
CA PRO A 39 -3.85 11.21 -10.75
C PRO A 39 -2.69 12.15 -10.38
N TYR A 40 -2.42 13.15 -11.22
CA TYR A 40 -1.39 14.16 -10.94
C TYR A 40 -1.67 14.87 -9.61
N ASN A 41 -0.62 15.11 -8.83
CA ASN A 41 -0.66 15.75 -7.50
C ASN A 41 -1.46 14.98 -6.44
N SER A 42 -1.66 13.67 -6.64
CA SER A 42 -2.32 12.84 -5.63
C SER A 42 -1.42 12.62 -4.41
N LYS A 43 -2.03 12.64 -3.25
CA LYS A 43 -1.48 12.02 -2.04
C LYS A 43 -1.77 10.53 -2.08
N VAL A 44 -0.76 9.71 -1.86
CA VAL A 44 -0.89 8.25 -1.92
C VAL A 44 -0.65 7.66 -0.55
N LEU A 45 -1.62 6.91 -0.05
CA LEU A 45 -1.47 6.11 1.15
C LEU A 45 -1.28 4.64 0.75
N LEU A 46 -0.14 4.08 1.07
CA LEU A 46 0.11 2.64 0.94
C LEU A 46 -0.33 1.92 2.21
N LYS A 47 -1.11 0.87 2.05
CA LYS A 47 -1.58 0.06 3.18
C LYS A 47 -0.99 -1.36 3.10
N PRO A 48 0.24 -1.58 3.56
CA PRO A 48 0.75 -2.93 3.76
C PRO A 48 0.02 -3.58 4.92
N ASN A 49 -0.47 -4.80 4.74
CA ASN A 49 -1.13 -5.50 5.82
C ASN A 49 -0.14 -5.85 6.95
N MET A 50 -0.44 -5.39 8.14
CA MET A 50 0.29 -5.66 9.37
C MET A 50 -0.69 -6.25 10.40
N LEU A 51 -0.88 -7.57 10.38
CA LEU A 51 -1.87 -8.22 11.25
C LEU A 51 -1.51 -8.08 12.73
N THR A 52 -0.23 -8.20 13.04
CA THR A 52 0.33 -8.16 14.41
C THR A 52 1.80 -7.75 14.35
N ILE A 53 2.47 -7.71 15.51
CA ILE A 53 3.91 -7.45 15.61
C ILE A 53 4.68 -8.71 15.21
N GLU A 54 5.26 -8.69 14.02
CA GLU A 54 6.01 -9.81 13.42
C GLU A 54 7.38 -9.38 12.92
N ASP A 55 8.29 -10.32 12.82
CA ASP A 55 9.61 -10.07 12.26
C ASP A 55 9.57 -9.97 10.72
N ALA A 56 10.55 -9.27 10.17
CA ALA A 56 10.71 -9.13 8.73
C ALA A 56 10.71 -10.50 8.02
N GLY A 57 9.89 -10.63 6.97
CA GLY A 57 9.74 -11.87 6.22
C GLY A 57 8.72 -12.86 6.77
N SER A 58 8.03 -12.55 7.89
CA SER A 58 6.92 -13.36 8.37
C SER A 58 5.80 -13.44 7.32
N PRO A 59 5.22 -14.64 7.09
CA PRO A 59 4.19 -14.83 6.06
C PRO A 59 2.83 -14.23 6.43
N VAL A 60 2.64 -13.75 7.65
CA VAL A 60 1.35 -13.17 8.11
C VAL A 60 1.27 -11.66 7.91
N ILE A 61 2.34 -11.03 7.42
CA ILE A 61 2.40 -9.61 7.11
C ILE A 61 2.88 -9.39 5.68
N THR A 62 2.68 -8.18 5.15
CA THR A 62 3.24 -7.81 3.85
C THR A 62 4.77 -7.86 3.91
N HIS A 63 5.38 -8.63 3.02
CA HIS A 63 6.85 -8.74 2.94
C HIS A 63 7.46 -7.39 2.52
N TYR A 64 8.51 -6.95 3.21
CA TYR A 64 9.15 -5.65 2.99
C TYR A 64 9.65 -5.45 1.54
N ALA A 65 10.11 -6.51 0.87
CA ALA A 65 10.55 -6.42 -0.51
C ALA A 65 9.38 -6.13 -1.49
N VAL A 66 8.18 -6.67 -1.22
CA VAL A 66 6.97 -6.33 -2.00
C VAL A 66 6.61 -4.87 -1.79
N PHE A 67 6.66 -4.40 -0.54
CA PHE A 67 6.42 -3.01 -0.20
C PHE A 67 7.41 -2.07 -0.89
N GLU A 68 8.71 -2.44 -0.91
CA GLU A 68 9.76 -1.68 -1.62
C GLU A 68 9.47 -1.59 -3.12
N ALA A 69 9.17 -2.73 -3.76
CA ALA A 69 8.87 -2.76 -5.20
C ALA A 69 7.65 -1.88 -5.55
N VAL A 70 6.61 -1.88 -4.69
CA VAL A 70 5.45 -0.98 -4.85
C VAL A 70 5.86 0.48 -4.71
N ILE A 71 6.66 0.83 -3.70
CA ILE A 71 7.15 2.22 -3.51
C ILE A 71 7.89 2.71 -4.75
N ARG A 72 8.81 1.90 -5.32
CA ARG A 72 9.58 2.28 -6.50
C ARG A 72 8.67 2.65 -7.68
N ILE A 73 7.62 1.87 -7.90
CA ILE A 73 6.65 2.13 -8.96
C ILE A 73 5.83 3.40 -8.65
N VAL A 74 5.30 3.50 -7.43
CA VAL A 74 4.42 4.62 -7.04
C VAL A 74 5.15 5.96 -7.07
N LYS A 75 6.46 5.99 -6.78
CA LYS A 75 7.29 7.20 -6.82
C LYS A 75 7.42 7.80 -8.23
N GLU A 76 7.17 7.06 -9.28
CA GLU A 76 7.10 7.59 -10.65
C GLU A 76 5.82 8.41 -10.90
N TYR A 77 4.82 8.25 -10.04
CA TYR A 77 3.50 8.85 -10.17
C TYR A 77 3.18 9.90 -9.10
N SER A 78 3.78 9.80 -7.90
CA SER A 78 3.58 10.74 -6.80
C SER A 78 4.85 10.90 -5.97
N ASN A 79 5.06 12.13 -5.46
CA ASN A 79 6.09 12.42 -4.45
C ASN A 79 5.52 12.54 -3.04
N ASP A 80 4.19 12.60 -2.89
CA ASP A 80 3.50 12.67 -1.59
C ASP A 80 2.96 11.30 -1.23
N ILE A 81 3.83 10.47 -0.66
CA ILE A 81 3.53 9.08 -0.33
C ILE A 81 3.68 8.89 1.18
N SER A 82 2.66 8.32 1.77
CA SER A 82 2.69 7.82 3.14
C SER A 82 2.28 6.35 3.20
N PHE A 83 2.51 5.70 4.32
CA PHE A 83 2.06 4.35 4.55
C PHE A 83 1.57 4.16 5.97
N GLY A 84 0.69 3.22 6.19
CA GLY A 84 0.18 2.87 7.51
C GLY A 84 -0.77 1.69 7.47
N ASP A 85 -1.01 1.13 8.63
CA ASP A 85 -2.04 0.14 8.87
C ASP A 85 -2.48 0.21 10.34
N SER A 86 -3.60 -0.41 10.65
CA SER A 86 -4.08 -0.60 12.02
C SER A 86 -3.99 -2.09 12.36
N PRO A 87 -2.88 -2.54 12.96
CA PRO A 87 -2.74 -3.94 13.35
C PRO A 87 -3.82 -4.32 14.36
N GLY A 88 -4.33 -5.54 14.27
CA GLY A 88 -5.37 -6.04 15.18
C GLY A 88 -4.87 -6.22 16.61
N PHE A 89 -3.56 -6.42 16.79
CA PHE A 89 -2.90 -6.59 18.08
C PHE A 89 -1.56 -5.87 18.12
N GLY A 90 -1.32 -5.15 19.22
CA GLY A 90 -0.06 -4.46 19.48
C GLY A 90 -0.03 -3.01 18.98
N GLU A 91 1.11 -2.37 19.17
CA GLU A 91 1.32 -0.99 18.76
C GLU A 91 1.78 -0.92 17.30
N SER A 92 1.13 -0.09 16.49
CA SER A 92 1.44 0.11 15.07
C SER A 92 2.93 0.44 14.84
N LYS A 93 3.51 1.30 15.69
CA LYS A 93 4.92 1.67 15.59
C LYS A 93 5.85 0.49 15.74
N LYS A 94 5.63 -0.37 16.73
CA LYS A 94 6.44 -1.59 16.95
C LYS A 94 6.27 -2.58 15.80
N ALA A 95 5.05 -2.68 15.24
CA ALA A 95 4.80 -3.55 14.10
C ALA A 95 5.60 -3.12 12.86
N VAL A 96 5.62 -1.82 12.52
CA VAL A 96 6.37 -1.32 11.37
C VAL A 96 7.88 -1.40 11.55
N GLU A 97 8.39 -1.21 12.77
CA GLU A 97 9.82 -1.35 13.08
C GLU A 97 10.30 -2.80 12.90
N ARG A 98 9.59 -3.77 13.46
CA ARG A 98 9.98 -5.18 13.39
C ARG A 98 9.77 -5.81 12.02
N SER A 99 8.78 -5.38 11.26
CA SER A 99 8.47 -5.89 9.93
C SER A 99 9.49 -5.51 8.85
N GLY A 100 10.40 -4.57 9.12
CA GLY A 100 11.32 -4.00 8.13
C GLY A 100 10.69 -2.95 7.21
N LEU A 101 9.39 -2.67 7.34
CA LEU A 101 8.70 -1.69 6.50
C LEU A 101 9.18 -0.26 6.76
N LEU A 102 9.49 0.07 8.03
CA LEU A 102 9.99 1.40 8.37
C LEU A 102 11.35 1.68 7.74
N GLU A 103 12.27 0.72 7.78
CA GLU A 103 13.60 0.86 7.16
C GLU A 103 13.49 1.10 5.65
N VAL A 104 12.59 0.37 4.98
CA VAL A 104 12.30 0.58 3.56
C VAL A 104 11.72 1.97 3.34
N ALA A 105 10.71 2.37 4.09
CA ALA A 105 10.06 3.67 3.96
C ALA A 105 11.05 4.84 4.11
N ASP A 106 11.93 4.77 5.11
CA ASP A 106 12.95 5.79 5.38
C ASP A 106 13.93 5.95 4.21
N ARG A 107 14.35 4.84 3.57
CA ARG A 107 15.22 4.88 2.37
C ARG A 107 14.59 5.66 1.21
N TYR A 108 13.28 5.63 1.08
CA TYR A 108 12.55 6.28 0.00
C TYR A 108 11.87 7.59 0.37
N GLY A 109 12.00 8.03 1.63
CA GLY A 109 11.34 9.24 2.14
C GLY A 109 9.82 9.10 2.20
N VAL A 110 9.31 7.90 2.47
CA VAL A 110 7.88 7.61 2.63
C VAL A 110 7.49 7.72 4.09
N LYS A 111 6.49 8.54 4.39
CA LYS A 111 6.11 8.86 5.76
C LYS A 111 5.23 7.78 6.39
N PHE A 112 5.56 7.35 7.62
CA PHE A 112 4.66 6.50 8.40
C PHE A 112 3.51 7.32 9.01
N GLU A 113 2.28 6.85 8.83
CA GLU A 113 1.07 7.40 9.44
C GLU A 113 0.51 6.41 10.47
N ASP A 114 0.47 6.83 11.72
CA ASP A 114 -0.09 6.04 12.82
C ASP A 114 -1.60 6.33 12.92
N PHE A 115 -2.45 5.37 12.59
CA PHE A 115 -3.90 5.53 12.56
C PHE A 115 -4.51 5.53 13.97
N LYS A 116 -4.15 6.53 14.77
CA LYS A 116 -4.67 6.71 16.14
C LYS A 116 -5.87 7.62 16.22
N GLU A 117 -6.02 8.52 15.25
CA GLU A 117 -7.15 9.44 15.22
C GLU A 117 -8.36 8.75 14.58
N VAL A 118 -9.48 8.79 15.29
CA VAL A 118 -10.75 8.24 14.84
C VAL A 118 -11.57 9.37 14.26
N ILE A 119 -11.99 9.24 13.00
CA ILE A 119 -13.01 10.13 12.43
C ILE A 119 -14.36 9.79 13.04
N ASP A 120 -15.15 10.80 13.41
CA ASP A 120 -16.51 10.60 13.91
C ASP A 120 -17.33 9.82 12.87
N PHE A 121 -17.86 8.69 13.30
CA PHE A 121 -18.63 7.79 12.45
C PHE A 121 -19.90 8.44 11.86
N SER A 122 -20.39 9.50 12.47
CA SER A 122 -21.54 10.28 11.97
C SER A 122 -21.26 10.88 10.59
N GLU A 123 -20.05 11.40 10.34
CA GLU A 123 -19.66 11.96 9.03
C GLU A 123 -19.55 10.87 7.96
N VAL A 124 -18.96 9.74 8.30
CA VAL A 124 -18.84 8.59 7.38
C VAL A 124 -20.22 8.03 7.03
N ARG A 125 -21.11 7.93 8.00
CA ARG A 125 -22.51 7.49 7.78
C ARG A 125 -23.23 8.42 6.81
N THR A 126 -23.11 9.72 6.97
CA THR A 126 -23.72 10.72 6.08
C THR A 126 -23.17 10.62 4.67
N TYR A 127 -21.84 10.43 4.52
CA TYR A 127 -21.22 10.24 3.21
C TYR A 127 -21.72 8.97 2.50
N LEU A 128 -21.78 7.85 3.19
CA LEU A 128 -22.27 6.58 2.65
C LEU A 128 -23.76 6.67 2.28
N GLN A 129 -24.60 7.26 3.15
CA GLN A 129 -26.01 7.45 2.87
C GLN A 129 -26.23 8.29 1.60
N ASN A 130 -25.52 9.42 1.47
CA ASN A 130 -25.59 10.28 0.29
C ASN A 130 -25.11 9.58 -1.01
N LYS A 131 -24.29 8.54 -0.91
CA LYS A 131 -23.88 7.72 -2.05
C LYS A 131 -24.94 6.70 -2.41
N LEU A 132 -25.55 6.05 -1.42
CA LEU A 132 -26.60 5.04 -1.62
C LEU A 132 -27.88 5.66 -2.19
N ASP A 133 -28.23 6.88 -1.78
CA ASP A 133 -29.41 7.61 -2.27
C ASP A 133 -29.27 8.06 -3.75
N LYS A 134 -28.12 7.84 -4.37
CA LYS A 134 -27.84 8.19 -5.78
C LYS A 134 -27.79 6.97 -6.71
N ILE A 135 -28.02 5.78 -6.21
CA ILE A 135 -28.11 4.54 -6.97
C ILE A 135 -29.57 4.17 -7.20
#